data_8b91bc6131cc11e3d6681208936b6bf8
#
_entry.id   8b91bc6131cc11e3d6681208936b6bf8
#
_cell.length_a   1.000
_cell.length_b   1.000
_cell.length_c   1.000
_cell.angle_alpha   90.00
_cell.angle_beta   90.00
_cell.angle_gamma   90.00
#
_symmetry.space_group_name_H-M   'P 1'
#
loop_
_entity.id
_entity.type
_entity.pdbx_description
1 polymer ?
#
loop_
_entity_poly.entity_id
_entity_poly.type
_entity_poly.pdbx_seq_one_letter_code
_entity_poly.pdbx_strand_id
1 'polypeptide(L)'
;MKFENIKGSIVAMITPFHEDGSVNFEVLTELLERQIAAGTDGILTLGTTGEYPTMSHEEDASVVEHTIKVVNGRVPVMVGSGSNCTATQLEKSIQYQDMGADALLLISPYYNKANPEGMYRHFAETADAVHIPCLLYNVPGRTGCSISVPVVEKLAKHPNIVGIKEASGDMSYAMKIAHCIGPDFALYSGNDDITIPLMSIGGSGVISVYANVMPGMCHQIVADYLGGNQAQAVANHLKYLKLMNDLFIEVNPIPVKSAMNMMGLNVGPMRLPLCEMSEEHQAVLRASLQEAGLL
;
A
#
# COMPACT_ATOMS: atom_id res chain seq x y z
N MET A 1 -6.70 11.54 -14.63
CA MET A 1 -5.32 11.92 -14.23
C MET A 1 -4.46 10.69 -14.53
N LYS A 2 -3.38 10.80 -15.28
CA LYS A 2 -2.51 9.64 -15.52
C LYS A 2 -1.72 9.36 -14.26
N PHE A 3 -1.62 8.08 -13.85
CA PHE A 3 -0.85 7.64 -12.67
C PHE A 3 0.67 7.90 -12.83
N GLU A 4 1.09 8.23 -14.03
CA GLU A 4 2.46 8.60 -14.38
C GLU A 4 2.96 9.72 -13.46
N ASN A 5 3.87 9.40 -12.56
CA ASN A 5 4.54 10.33 -11.64
C ASN A 5 3.70 10.86 -10.44
N ILE A 6 2.78 10.09 -9.87
CA ILE A 6 2.24 10.47 -8.57
C ILE A 6 3.39 10.50 -7.57
N LYS A 7 3.60 11.68 -6.98
CA LYS A 7 4.51 11.86 -5.86
C LYS A 7 3.67 12.21 -4.65
N GLY A 8 3.85 11.49 -3.57
CA GLY A 8 3.05 11.77 -2.39
C GLY A 8 2.82 10.56 -1.49
N SER A 9 1.79 10.67 -0.66
CA SER A 9 1.33 9.61 0.22
C SER A 9 0.11 8.91 -0.39
N ILE A 10 0.22 7.61 -0.62
CA ILE A 10 -0.86 6.74 -1.05
C ILE A 10 -1.26 5.88 0.15
N VAL A 11 -2.53 5.90 0.53
CA VAL A 11 -2.98 5.04 1.62
C VAL A 11 -3.13 3.60 1.16
N ALA A 12 -2.58 2.63 1.90
CA ALA A 12 -2.93 1.23 1.77
C ALA A 12 -4.19 0.98 2.62
N MET A 13 -5.38 1.15 2.01
CA MET A 13 -6.66 1.12 2.71
C MET A 13 -6.89 -0.22 3.40
N ILE A 14 -7.42 -0.18 4.62
CA ILE A 14 -8.05 -1.33 5.27
C ILE A 14 -9.41 -1.61 4.61
N THR A 15 -9.89 -2.83 4.71
CA THR A 15 -11.27 -3.19 4.42
C THR A 15 -12.03 -3.34 5.73
N PRO A 16 -13.05 -2.51 6.00
CA PRO A 16 -13.85 -2.64 7.20
C PRO A 16 -14.86 -3.78 7.03
N PHE A 17 -15.10 -4.53 8.11
CA PHE A 17 -16.05 -5.63 8.14
C PHE A 17 -17.09 -5.43 9.23
N HIS A 18 -18.31 -5.96 9.00
CA HIS A 18 -19.30 -6.16 10.04
C HIS A 18 -18.90 -7.33 10.95
N GLU A 19 -19.58 -7.46 12.09
CA GLU A 19 -19.34 -8.57 13.03
C GLU A 19 -19.63 -9.96 12.43
N ASP A 20 -20.48 -10.04 11.42
CA ASP A 20 -20.74 -11.28 10.67
C ASP A 20 -19.66 -11.57 9.60
N GLY A 21 -18.67 -10.70 9.48
CA GLY A 21 -17.58 -10.79 8.53
C GLY A 21 -17.87 -10.22 7.14
N SER A 22 -19.08 -9.77 6.83
CA SER A 22 -19.37 -9.10 5.54
C SER A 22 -18.68 -7.74 5.44
N VAL A 23 -18.41 -7.26 4.21
CA VAL A 23 -17.77 -5.96 3.99
C VAL A 23 -18.70 -4.81 4.41
N ASN A 24 -18.19 -3.88 5.22
CA ASN A 24 -18.94 -2.71 5.67
C ASN A 24 -18.67 -1.52 4.72
N PHE A 25 -19.52 -1.40 3.70
CA PHE A 25 -19.38 -0.34 2.69
C PHE A 25 -19.72 1.07 3.21
N GLU A 26 -20.52 1.19 4.27
CA GLU A 26 -20.78 2.49 4.90
C GLU A 26 -19.50 3.06 5.52
N VAL A 27 -18.86 2.28 6.37
CA VAL A 27 -17.58 2.68 7.00
C VAL A 27 -16.48 2.83 5.94
N LEU A 28 -16.46 1.99 4.90
CA LEU A 28 -15.50 2.17 3.80
C LEU A 28 -15.67 3.52 3.12
N THR A 29 -16.91 3.97 2.89
CA THR A 29 -17.20 5.31 2.34
C THR A 29 -16.64 6.41 3.23
N GLU A 30 -16.91 6.35 4.55
CA GLU A 30 -16.41 7.34 5.50
C GLU A 30 -14.89 7.42 5.53
N LEU A 31 -14.22 6.26 5.48
CA LEU A 31 -12.76 6.18 5.45
C LEU A 31 -12.18 6.76 4.15
N LEU A 32 -12.78 6.49 3.00
CA LEU A 32 -12.36 7.06 1.72
C LEU A 32 -12.51 8.59 1.71
N GLU A 33 -13.65 9.10 2.20
CA GLU A 33 -13.88 10.54 2.31
C GLU A 33 -12.89 11.20 3.28
N ARG A 34 -12.59 10.54 4.41
CA ARG A 34 -11.59 11.00 5.37
C ARG A 34 -10.19 11.11 4.76
N GLN A 35 -9.79 10.16 3.92
CA GLN A 35 -8.51 10.20 3.20
C GLN A 35 -8.45 11.38 2.23
N ILE A 36 -9.48 11.54 1.41
CA ILE A 36 -9.55 12.60 0.41
C ILE A 36 -9.56 13.99 1.09
N ALA A 37 -10.36 14.15 2.15
CA ALA A 37 -10.41 15.40 2.91
C ALA A 37 -9.08 15.74 3.58
N ALA A 38 -8.27 14.74 3.92
CA ALA A 38 -6.95 14.90 4.52
C ALA A 38 -5.82 15.13 3.51
N GLY A 39 -6.11 15.12 2.21
CA GLY A 39 -5.15 15.43 1.15
C GLY A 39 -4.32 14.23 0.66
N THR A 40 -4.80 12.99 0.82
CA THR A 40 -4.10 11.83 0.24
C THR A 40 -3.84 12.03 -1.25
N ASP A 41 -2.69 11.58 -1.73
CA ASP A 41 -2.29 11.69 -3.15
C ASP A 41 -2.78 10.50 -3.99
N GLY A 42 -3.27 9.44 -3.32
CA GLY A 42 -3.84 8.28 -3.98
C GLY A 42 -4.37 7.26 -2.98
N ILE A 43 -5.16 6.32 -3.45
CA ILE A 43 -5.75 5.26 -2.65
C ILE A 43 -5.37 3.91 -3.27
N LEU A 44 -4.78 3.03 -2.44
CA LEU A 44 -4.59 1.62 -2.79
C LEU A 44 -5.65 0.79 -2.08
N THR A 45 -6.54 0.16 -2.83
CA THR A 45 -7.46 -0.87 -2.33
C THR A 45 -6.96 -2.28 -2.67
N LEU A 46 -7.46 -3.30 -1.98
CA LEU A 46 -7.04 -4.70 -2.14
C LEU A 46 -5.52 -4.93 -2.00
N GLY A 47 -4.82 -4.07 -1.24
CA GLY A 47 -3.48 -4.37 -0.78
C GLY A 47 -3.50 -5.39 0.37
N THR A 48 -2.32 -5.76 0.87
CA THR A 48 -2.19 -6.64 2.05
C THR A 48 -2.99 -6.12 3.26
N THR A 49 -2.95 -4.81 3.49
CA THR A 49 -3.67 -4.12 4.58
C THR A 49 -5.19 -4.22 4.42
N GLY A 50 -5.68 -4.39 3.20
CA GLY A 50 -7.09 -4.56 2.88
C GLY A 50 -7.61 -6.00 3.02
N GLU A 51 -6.80 -6.94 3.54
CA GLU A 51 -7.19 -8.34 3.79
C GLU A 51 -7.73 -9.09 2.55
N TYR A 52 -7.34 -8.69 1.33
CA TYR A 52 -7.85 -9.30 0.09
C TYR A 52 -7.72 -10.84 0.01
N PRO A 53 -6.72 -11.51 0.65
CA PRO A 53 -6.65 -12.97 0.58
C PRO A 53 -7.80 -13.70 1.31
N THR A 54 -8.57 -12.99 2.13
CA THR A 54 -9.72 -13.55 2.87
C THR A 54 -11.06 -13.21 2.24
N MET A 55 -11.04 -12.50 1.10
CA MET A 55 -12.24 -12.13 0.36
C MET A 55 -12.46 -13.05 -0.84
N SER A 56 -13.72 -13.24 -1.23
CA SER A 56 -14.06 -13.89 -2.49
C SER A 56 -13.79 -12.96 -3.68
N HIS A 57 -13.76 -13.51 -4.89
CA HIS A 57 -13.58 -12.69 -6.09
C HIS A 57 -14.72 -11.68 -6.29
N GLU A 58 -15.95 -12.03 -5.89
CA GLU A 58 -17.11 -11.15 -5.93
C GLU A 58 -17.00 -10.01 -4.91
N GLU A 59 -16.48 -10.31 -3.71
CA GLU A 59 -16.20 -9.29 -2.70
C GLU A 59 -15.09 -8.34 -3.15
N ASP A 60 -13.99 -8.89 -3.70
CA ASP A 60 -12.90 -8.09 -4.28
C ASP A 60 -13.47 -7.09 -5.31
N ALA A 61 -14.26 -7.58 -6.27
CA ALA A 61 -14.86 -6.75 -7.31
C ALA A 61 -15.78 -5.69 -6.71
N SER A 62 -16.61 -6.05 -5.72
CA SER A 62 -17.53 -5.12 -5.06
C SER A 62 -16.79 -4.00 -4.31
N VAL A 63 -15.66 -4.32 -3.64
CA VAL A 63 -14.81 -3.34 -2.97
C VAL A 63 -14.16 -2.39 -3.97
N VAL A 64 -13.68 -2.89 -5.10
CA VAL A 64 -13.09 -2.07 -6.18
C VAL A 64 -14.13 -1.13 -6.76
N GLU A 65 -15.30 -1.65 -7.16
CA GLU A 65 -16.39 -0.85 -7.73
C GLU A 65 -16.82 0.26 -6.77
N HIS A 66 -17.03 -0.09 -5.50
CA HIS A 66 -17.41 0.87 -4.47
C HIS A 66 -16.35 1.95 -4.27
N THR A 67 -15.07 1.55 -4.18
CA THR A 67 -13.96 2.51 -4.02
C THR A 67 -13.90 3.48 -5.20
N ILE A 68 -13.92 2.99 -6.43
CA ILE A 68 -13.89 3.83 -7.64
C ILE A 68 -15.08 4.79 -7.68
N LYS A 69 -16.28 4.30 -7.37
CA LYS A 69 -17.51 5.10 -7.35
C LYS A 69 -17.45 6.22 -6.30
N VAL A 70 -16.99 5.92 -5.07
CA VAL A 70 -16.89 6.91 -4.01
C VAL A 70 -15.80 7.93 -4.31
N VAL A 71 -14.63 7.47 -4.73
CA VAL A 71 -13.50 8.36 -5.05
C VAL A 71 -13.83 9.28 -6.23
N ASN A 72 -14.56 8.78 -7.22
CA ASN A 72 -15.09 9.54 -8.36
C ASN A 72 -14.04 10.46 -9.03
N GLY A 73 -12.85 9.93 -9.28
CA GLY A 73 -11.76 10.62 -9.97
C GLY A 73 -11.11 11.78 -9.18
N ARG A 74 -11.43 11.96 -7.89
CA ARG A 74 -10.82 13.01 -7.07
C ARG A 74 -9.34 12.78 -6.78
N VAL A 75 -8.96 11.52 -6.64
CA VAL A 75 -7.57 11.04 -6.55
C VAL A 75 -7.46 9.73 -7.32
N PRO A 76 -6.25 9.30 -7.74
CA PRO A 76 -6.09 8.00 -8.39
C PRO A 76 -6.39 6.84 -7.46
N VAL A 77 -7.02 5.80 -8.02
CA VAL A 77 -7.28 4.51 -7.35
C VAL A 77 -6.36 3.44 -7.94
N MET A 78 -5.45 2.96 -7.11
CA MET A 78 -4.61 1.79 -7.38
C MET A 78 -5.30 0.55 -6.81
N VAL A 79 -5.25 -0.56 -7.53
CA VAL A 79 -5.85 -1.83 -7.07
C VAL A 79 -4.79 -2.92 -6.99
N GLY A 80 -4.76 -3.65 -5.87
CA GLY A 80 -3.94 -4.84 -5.73
C GLY A 80 -4.54 -6.00 -6.51
N SER A 81 -3.91 -6.40 -7.62
CA SER A 81 -4.34 -7.55 -8.44
C SER A 81 -3.37 -8.72 -8.40
N GLY A 82 -2.25 -8.56 -7.68
CA GLY A 82 -1.19 -9.56 -7.64
C GLY A 82 -1.63 -10.90 -7.05
N SER A 83 -1.07 -11.98 -7.59
CA SER A 83 -1.31 -13.36 -7.19
C SER A 83 -0.03 -14.18 -7.34
N ASN A 84 0.02 -15.35 -6.71
CA ASN A 84 1.07 -16.34 -6.95
C ASN A 84 0.77 -17.27 -8.15
N CYS A 85 -0.32 -17.00 -8.86
CA CYS A 85 -0.70 -17.65 -10.13
C CYS A 85 -0.80 -16.57 -11.22
N THR A 86 0.00 -16.66 -12.27
CA THR A 86 0.04 -15.68 -13.35
C THR A 86 -1.33 -15.53 -14.05
N ALA A 87 -2.03 -16.64 -14.28
CA ALA A 87 -3.36 -16.60 -14.91
C ALA A 87 -4.38 -15.81 -14.04
N THR A 88 -4.40 -16.04 -12.73
CA THR A 88 -5.28 -15.33 -11.80
C THR A 88 -4.91 -13.83 -11.71
N GLN A 89 -3.60 -13.52 -11.67
CA GLN A 89 -3.13 -12.13 -11.68
C GLN A 89 -3.58 -11.41 -12.95
N LEU A 90 -3.45 -12.07 -14.10
CA LEU A 90 -3.84 -11.54 -15.41
C LEU A 90 -5.35 -11.26 -15.46
N GLU A 91 -6.16 -12.25 -15.08
CA GLU A 91 -7.63 -12.15 -15.05
C GLU A 91 -8.10 -10.98 -14.17
N LYS A 92 -7.62 -10.92 -12.92
CA LYS A 92 -7.93 -9.81 -12.00
C LYS A 92 -7.46 -8.46 -12.54
N SER A 93 -6.29 -8.39 -13.15
CA SER A 93 -5.73 -7.15 -13.67
C SER A 93 -6.58 -6.57 -14.80
N ILE A 94 -7.04 -7.41 -15.73
CA ILE A 94 -7.94 -7.02 -16.82
C ILE A 94 -9.29 -6.58 -16.22
N GLN A 95 -9.87 -7.37 -15.33
CA GLN A 95 -11.13 -7.05 -14.67
C GLN A 95 -11.08 -5.68 -13.99
N TYR A 96 -10.07 -5.41 -13.17
CA TYR A 96 -9.99 -4.15 -12.43
C TYR A 96 -9.70 -2.95 -13.33
N GLN A 97 -8.93 -3.14 -14.40
CA GLN A 97 -8.80 -2.12 -15.45
C GLN A 97 -10.16 -1.77 -16.06
N ASP A 98 -10.96 -2.79 -16.46
CA ASP A 98 -12.26 -2.60 -17.09
C ASP A 98 -13.27 -1.96 -16.14
N MET A 99 -13.10 -2.13 -14.83
CA MET A 99 -13.87 -1.45 -13.79
C MET A 99 -13.46 0.01 -13.59
N GLY A 100 -12.33 0.46 -14.15
CA GLY A 100 -11.87 1.85 -14.10
C GLY A 100 -10.80 2.13 -13.05
N ALA A 101 -10.02 1.15 -12.63
CA ALA A 101 -8.80 1.37 -11.85
C ALA A 101 -7.80 2.25 -12.63
N ASP A 102 -7.09 3.14 -11.93
CA ASP A 102 -6.07 4.02 -12.52
C ASP A 102 -4.70 3.33 -12.59
N ALA A 103 -4.43 2.35 -11.73
CA ALA A 103 -3.19 1.59 -11.71
C ALA A 103 -3.36 0.24 -11.00
N LEU A 104 -2.38 -0.64 -11.19
CA LEU A 104 -2.32 -1.95 -10.54
C LEU A 104 -1.09 -2.09 -9.65
N LEU A 105 -1.23 -2.76 -8.51
CA LEU A 105 -0.12 -3.17 -7.65
C LEU A 105 0.05 -4.70 -7.74
N LEU A 106 1.21 -5.14 -8.24
CA LEU A 106 1.52 -6.53 -8.51
C LEU A 106 2.55 -7.05 -7.50
N ILE A 107 2.11 -7.88 -6.56
CA ILE A 107 3.00 -8.52 -5.58
C ILE A 107 3.82 -9.64 -6.24
N SER A 108 5.07 -9.81 -5.80
CA SER A 108 5.86 -10.98 -6.22
C SER A 108 5.19 -12.29 -5.81
N PRO A 109 5.26 -13.36 -6.64
CA PRO A 109 4.59 -14.62 -6.33
C PRO A 109 5.12 -15.20 -5.02
N TYR A 110 4.20 -15.39 -4.09
CA TYR A 110 4.45 -15.93 -2.75
C TYR A 110 4.27 -17.45 -2.73
N TYR A 111 4.85 -18.12 -1.74
CA TYR A 111 4.77 -19.55 -1.49
C TYR A 111 5.47 -20.40 -2.56
N ASN A 112 4.95 -20.48 -3.80
CA ASN A 112 5.48 -21.30 -4.90
C ASN A 112 6.77 -20.74 -5.52
N LYS A 113 7.19 -19.52 -5.18
CA LYS A 113 8.42 -18.82 -5.61
C LYS A 113 8.74 -19.01 -7.11
N ALA A 114 9.39 -18.08 -7.72
CA ALA A 114 9.81 -18.17 -9.11
C ALA A 114 11.32 -18.01 -9.24
N ASN A 115 11.91 -18.62 -10.28
CA ASN A 115 13.25 -18.25 -10.71
C ASN A 115 13.22 -16.87 -11.40
N PRO A 116 14.38 -16.22 -11.64
CA PRO A 116 14.41 -14.86 -12.20
C PRO A 116 13.64 -14.68 -13.51
N GLU A 117 13.71 -15.64 -14.42
CA GLU A 117 13.00 -15.58 -15.70
C GLU A 117 11.48 -15.75 -15.52
N GLY A 118 11.04 -16.66 -14.66
CA GLY A 118 9.62 -16.84 -14.32
C GLY A 118 9.07 -15.59 -13.61
N MET A 119 9.84 -14.97 -12.71
CA MET A 119 9.48 -13.71 -12.05
C MET A 119 9.30 -12.59 -13.08
N TYR A 120 10.22 -12.46 -14.02
CA TYR A 120 10.12 -11.47 -15.10
C TYR A 120 8.86 -11.69 -15.94
N ARG A 121 8.63 -12.91 -16.43
CA ARG A 121 7.44 -13.24 -17.25
C ARG A 121 6.14 -12.99 -16.50
N HIS A 122 6.08 -13.38 -15.23
CA HIS A 122 4.90 -13.17 -14.38
C HIS A 122 4.43 -11.72 -14.36
N PHE A 123 5.34 -10.77 -14.26
CA PHE A 123 5.03 -9.35 -14.30
C PHE A 123 4.83 -8.81 -15.72
N ALA A 124 5.71 -9.19 -16.66
CA ALA A 124 5.67 -8.68 -18.02
C ALA A 124 4.41 -9.10 -18.77
N GLU A 125 4.00 -10.38 -18.68
CA GLU A 125 2.77 -10.86 -19.32
C GLU A 125 1.51 -10.14 -18.80
N THR A 126 1.48 -9.79 -17.51
CA THR A 126 0.38 -8.98 -16.96
C THR A 126 0.43 -7.55 -17.48
N ALA A 127 1.61 -6.93 -17.48
CA ALA A 127 1.78 -5.56 -17.94
C ALA A 127 1.54 -5.40 -19.45
N ASP A 128 1.82 -6.44 -20.25
CA ASP A 128 1.53 -6.50 -21.69
C ASP A 128 0.01 -6.56 -21.99
N ALA A 129 -0.76 -7.15 -21.08
CA ALA A 129 -2.19 -7.42 -21.29
C ALA A 129 -3.11 -6.26 -20.83
N VAL A 130 -2.59 -5.28 -20.10
CA VAL A 130 -3.33 -4.13 -19.59
C VAL A 130 -2.79 -2.82 -20.16
N HIS A 131 -3.62 -1.77 -20.12
CA HIS A 131 -3.26 -0.45 -20.65
C HIS A 131 -3.07 0.59 -19.54
N ILE A 132 -3.35 0.23 -18.29
CA ILE A 132 -3.12 1.05 -17.11
C ILE A 132 -1.77 0.69 -16.46
N PRO A 133 -1.08 1.65 -15.83
CA PRO A 133 0.23 1.43 -15.26
C PRO A 133 0.25 0.36 -14.17
N CYS A 134 1.34 -0.43 -14.16
CA CYS A 134 1.59 -1.46 -13.17
C CYS A 134 2.76 -1.08 -12.26
N LEU A 135 2.61 -1.23 -10.96
CA LEU A 135 3.67 -1.13 -9.98
C LEU A 135 4.05 -2.51 -9.46
N LEU A 136 5.33 -2.79 -9.39
CA LEU A 136 5.86 -3.98 -8.72
C LEU A 136 5.70 -3.83 -7.20
N TYR A 137 5.51 -4.92 -6.47
CA TYR A 137 5.53 -4.92 -5.02
C TYR A 137 6.49 -5.97 -4.49
N ASN A 138 7.59 -5.48 -3.90
CA ASN A 138 8.63 -6.30 -3.27
C ASN A 138 8.46 -6.31 -1.75
N VAL A 139 8.08 -7.47 -1.19
CA VAL A 139 7.83 -7.64 0.25
C VAL A 139 8.29 -9.03 0.73
N PRO A 140 9.60 -9.29 0.74
CA PRO A 140 10.14 -10.62 1.00
C PRO A 140 9.76 -11.20 2.36
N GLY A 141 9.51 -10.37 3.37
CA GLY A 141 9.02 -10.80 4.67
C GLY A 141 7.65 -11.52 4.63
N ARG A 142 6.87 -11.30 3.56
CA ARG A 142 5.57 -11.97 3.35
C ARG A 142 5.61 -13.03 2.25
N THR A 143 6.34 -12.76 1.18
CA THR A 143 6.35 -13.64 0.00
C THR A 143 7.41 -14.75 0.10
N GLY A 144 8.41 -14.59 0.99
CA GLY A 144 9.55 -15.49 1.10
C GLY A 144 10.51 -15.40 -0.09
N CYS A 145 10.39 -14.39 -0.96
CA CYS A 145 11.29 -14.12 -2.06
C CYS A 145 11.38 -12.61 -2.35
N SER A 146 12.52 -12.15 -2.84
CA SER A 146 12.71 -10.78 -3.35
C SER A 146 12.71 -10.78 -4.88
N ILE A 147 12.24 -9.68 -5.47
CA ILE A 147 12.49 -9.39 -6.89
C ILE A 147 13.97 -9.01 -7.00
N SER A 148 14.78 -9.82 -7.69
CA SER A 148 16.21 -9.56 -7.79
C SER A 148 16.51 -8.27 -8.57
N VAL A 149 17.62 -7.59 -8.24
CA VAL A 149 18.01 -6.34 -8.92
C VAL A 149 18.01 -6.47 -10.45
N PRO A 150 18.59 -7.52 -11.07
CA PRO A 150 18.54 -7.67 -12.53
C PRO A 150 17.11 -7.83 -13.09
N VAL A 151 16.18 -8.40 -12.31
CA VAL A 151 14.77 -8.51 -12.73
C VAL A 151 14.10 -7.14 -12.67
N VAL A 152 14.35 -6.33 -11.62
CA VAL A 152 13.86 -4.95 -11.54
C VAL A 152 14.39 -4.11 -12.69
N GLU A 153 15.71 -4.18 -13.00
CA GLU A 153 16.34 -3.47 -14.11
C GLU A 153 15.73 -3.83 -15.48
N LYS A 154 15.35 -5.09 -15.65
CA LYS A 154 14.70 -5.55 -16.89
C LYS A 154 13.27 -5.06 -16.98
N LEU A 155 12.51 -5.14 -15.86
CA LEU A 155 11.12 -4.70 -15.77
C LEU A 155 10.97 -3.18 -15.83
N ALA A 156 11.92 -2.41 -15.28
CA ALA A 156 11.92 -0.94 -15.36
C ALA A 156 12.04 -0.39 -16.80
N LYS A 157 12.40 -1.23 -17.77
CA LYS A 157 12.41 -0.91 -19.21
C LYS A 157 11.09 -1.21 -19.90
N HIS A 158 10.17 -1.86 -19.22
CA HIS A 158 8.87 -2.20 -19.75
C HIS A 158 7.95 -0.96 -19.74
N PRO A 159 7.33 -0.58 -20.87
CA PRO A 159 6.61 0.71 -20.99
C PRO A 159 5.43 0.86 -20.04
N ASN A 160 4.86 -0.23 -19.55
CA ASN A 160 3.71 -0.23 -18.66
C ASN A 160 4.03 -0.60 -17.20
N ILE A 161 5.32 -0.79 -16.85
CA ILE A 161 5.76 -0.97 -15.47
C ILE A 161 6.41 0.33 -15.02
N VAL A 162 5.68 1.10 -14.21
CA VAL A 162 6.00 2.50 -13.92
C VAL A 162 6.64 2.71 -12.54
N GLY A 163 6.92 1.65 -11.80
CA GLY A 163 7.55 1.77 -10.50
C GLY A 163 7.53 0.51 -9.65
N ILE A 164 8.03 0.69 -8.43
CA ILE A 164 8.09 -0.35 -7.42
C ILE A 164 7.70 0.20 -6.04
N LYS A 165 6.85 -0.53 -5.32
CA LYS A 165 6.66 -0.43 -3.88
C LYS A 165 7.70 -1.33 -3.22
N GLU A 166 8.69 -0.73 -2.56
CA GLU A 166 9.75 -1.44 -1.85
C GLU A 166 9.40 -1.54 -0.36
N ALA A 167 9.20 -2.75 0.11
CA ALA A 167 8.78 -3.06 1.48
C ALA A 167 9.62 -4.16 2.13
N SER A 168 10.89 -4.31 1.71
CA SER A 168 11.81 -5.24 2.37
C SER A 168 12.37 -4.69 3.69
N GLY A 169 12.36 -3.37 3.88
CA GLY A 169 13.08 -2.70 4.95
C GLY A 169 14.60 -2.63 4.72
N ASP A 170 15.10 -3.16 3.60
CA ASP A 170 16.53 -3.19 3.28
C ASP A 170 16.95 -1.98 2.41
N MET A 171 17.46 -0.94 3.07
CA MET A 171 17.98 0.23 2.37
C MET A 171 19.15 -0.10 1.43
N SER A 172 19.92 -1.17 1.71
CA SER A 172 21.00 -1.60 0.79
C SER A 172 20.42 -2.15 -0.51
N TYR A 173 19.30 -2.88 -0.45
CA TYR A 173 18.59 -3.30 -1.65
C TYR A 173 17.95 -2.11 -2.37
N ALA A 174 17.28 -1.20 -1.64
CA ALA A 174 16.69 0.01 -2.22
C ALA A 174 17.74 0.85 -2.97
N MET A 175 18.93 1.03 -2.40
CA MET A 175 20.06 1.69 -3.05
C MET A 175 20.49 1.02 -4.37
N LYS A 176 20.47 -0.33 -4.41
CA LYS A 176 20.86 -1.08 -5.62
C LYS A 176 19.87 -0.90 -6.78
N ILE A 177 18.60 -0.65 -6.50
CA ILE A 177 17.58 -0.40 -7.53
C ILE A 177 17.34 1.09 -7.81
N ALA A 178 17.90 1.99 -6.98
CA ALA A 178 17.69 3.43 -7.10
C ALA A 178 18.15 4.01 -8.45
N HIS A 179 19.13 3.38 -9.13
CA HIS A 179 19.53 3.81 -10.47
C HIS A 179 18.46 3.58 -11.55
N CYS A 180 17.42 2.79 -11.27
CA CYS A 180 16.25 2.64 -12.16
C CYS A 180 15.28 3.82 -12.05
N ILE A 181 15.37 4.65 -10.99
CA ILE A 181 14.47 5.77 -10.76
C ILE A 181 14.66 6.82 -11.86
N GLY A 182 13.56 7.25 -12.42
CA GLY A 182 13.55 8.27 -13.48
C GLY A 182 12.14 8.75 -13.78
N PRO A 183 11.97 9.47 -14.89
CA PRO A 183 10.65 9.97 -15.28
C PRO A 183 9.62 8.85 -15.51
N ASP A 184 10.09 7.65 -15.90
CA ASP A 184 9.23 6.53 -16.28
C ASP A 184 9.18 5.42 -15.20
N PHE A 185 9.97 5.51 -14.13
CA PHE A 185 10.01 4.50 -13.07
C PHE A 185 10.17 5.13 -11.68
N ALA A 186 9.13 4.98 -10.86
CA ALA A 186 9.05 5.53 -9.51
C ALA A 186 9.42 4.49 -8.43
N LEU A 187 9.98 4.95 -7.31
CA LEU A 187 10.24 4.15 -6.11
C LEU A 187 9.38 4.68 -4.95
N TYR A 188 8.53 3.83 -4.38
CA TYR A 188 7.74 4.15 -3.20
C TYR A 188 8.18 3.31 -2.01
N SER A 189 8.25 3.94 -0.83
CA SER A 189 8.38 3.17 0.41
C SER A 189 7.11 2.37 0.67
N GLY A 190 7.27 1.10 1.00
CA GLY A 190 6.21 0.26 1.54
C GLY A 190 6.26 0.16 3.07
N ASN A 191 7.25 0.80 3.69
CA ASN A 191 7.48 0.88 5.12
C ASN A 191 7.41 2.33 5.57
N ASP A 192 6.53 2.64 6.51
CA ASP A 192 6.30 4.01 6.98
C ASP A 192 7.53 4.59 7.69
N ASP A 193 8.23 3.77 8.48
CA ASP A 193 9.38 4.16 9.30
C ASP A 193 10.63 4.55 8.50
N ILE A 194 10.75 4.13 7.25
CA ILE A 194 11.88 4.48 6.37
C ILE A 194 11.48 5.34 5.17
N THR A 195 10.32 5.99 5.22
CA THR A 195 9.85 6.88 4.15
C THR A 195 10.87 7.96 3.81
N ILE A 196 11.35 8.70 4.79
CA ILE A 196 12.34 9.78 4.57
C ILE A 196 13.68 9.24 4.04
N PRO A 197 14.31 8.21 4.63
CA PRO A 197 15.51 7.59 4.05
C PRO A 197 15.34 7.19 2.59
N LEU A 198 14.20 6.57 2.24
CA LEU A 198 13.95 6.14 0.86
C LEU A 198 13.72 7.34 -0.08
N MET A 199 13.04 8.39 0.37
CA MET A 199 12.90 9.62 -0.41
C MET A 199 14.24 10.31 -0.65
N SER A 200 15.21 10.21 0.27
CA SER A 200 16.54 10.80 0.12
C SER A 200 17.38 10.21 -1.02
N ILE A 201 17.03 9.02 -1.48
CA ILE A 201 17.64 8.36 -2.64
C ILE A 201 16.83 8.50 -3.93
N GLY A 202 15.84 9.41 -3.96
CA GLY A 202 15.01 9.69 -5.11
C GLY A 202 13.60 9.07 -5.07
N GLY A 203 13.19 8.51 -3.95
CA GLY A 203 11.84 7.95 -3.79
C GLY A 203 10.74 9.00 -3.99
N SER A 204 9.63 8.56 -4.54
CA SER A 204 8.47 9.40 -4.90
C SER A 204 7.48 9.62 -3.75
N GLY A 205 7.61 8.87 -2.65
CA GLY A 205 6.73 8.94 -1.50
C GLY A 205 6.54 7.58 -0.84
N VAL A 206 5.35 7.35 -0.30
CA VAL A 206 5.02 6.16 0.49
C VAL A 206 3.68 5.56 0.09
N ILE A 207 3.57 4.23 0.12
CA ILE A 207 2.29 3.51 0.11
C ILE A 207 2.09 2.97 1.53
N SER A 208 1.32 3.70 2.32
CA SER A 208 1.37 3.80 3.77
C SER A 208 0.28 3.00 4.49
N VAL A 209 0.63 2.33 5.57
CA VAL A 209 -0.30 1.82 6.58
C VAL A 209 -0.67 2.92 7.58
N TYR A 210 0.31 3.71 8.01
CA TYR A 210 0.14 4.82 8.95
C TYR A 210 -0.89 5.86 8.48
N ALA A 211 -1.04 6.05 7.16
CA ALA A 211 -2.05 6.93 6.57
C ALA A 211 -3.50 6.55 6.92
N ASN A 212 -3.80 5.29 7.29
CA ASN A 212 -5.12 4.93 7.80
C ASN A 212 -5.44 5.61 9.14
N VAL A 213 -4.42 5.83 9.98
CA VAL A 213 -4.55 6.42 11.32
C VAL A 213 -4.39 7.94 11.27
N MET A 214 -3.36 8.44 10.60
CA MET A 214 -3.02 9.87 10.50
C MET A 214 -2.83 10.33 9.04
N PRO A 215 -3.90 10.35 8.22
CA PRO A 215 -3.78 10.65 6.79
C PRO A 215 -3.15 12.01 6.51
N GLY A 216 -3.61 13.07 7.17
CA GLY A 216 -3.08 14.43 6.97
C GLY A 216 -1.61 14.57 7.35
N MET A 217 -1.16 13.92 8.42
CA MET A 217 0.25 13.97 8.81
C MET A 217 1.13 13.15 7.87
N CYS A 218 0.64 11.99 7.41
CA CYS A 218 1.35 11.20 6.41
C CYS A 218 1.57 12.00 5.12
N HIS A 219 0.51 12.64 4.62
CA HIS A 219 0.60 13.55 3.48
C HIS A 219 1.57 14.70 3.74
N GLN A 220 1.46 15.38 4.90
CA GLN A 220 2.30 16.52 5.24
C GLN A 220 3.80 16.18 5.27
N ILE A 221 4.18 15.03 5.85
CA ILE A 221 5.58 14.58 5.90
C ILE A 221 6.16 14.47 4.48
N VAL A 222 5.41 13.85 3.57
CA VAL A 222 5.87 13.64 2.18
C VAL A 222 5.86 14.96 1.41
N ALA A 223 4.81 15.76 1.55
CA ALA A 223 4.67 17.05 0.88
C ALA A 223 5.77 18.06 1.32
N ASP A 224 6.05 18.13 2.62
CA ASP A 224 7.15 18.96 3.16
C ASP A 224 8.50 18.53 2.58
N TYR A 225 8.77 17.22 2.52
CA TYR A 225 10.02 16.72 1.96
C TYR A 225 10.17 17.08 0.48
N LEU A 226 9.14 16.83 -0.34
CA LEU A 226 9.13 17.14 -1.77
C LEU A 226 9.15 18.63 -2.04
N GLY A 227 8.53 19.43 -1.18
CA GLY A 227 8.50 20.90 -1.24
C GLY A 227 9.80 21.58 -0.79
N GLY A 228 10.82 20.82 -0.35
CA GLY A 228 12.10 21.34 0.10
C GLY A 228 12.18 21.71 1.59
N ASN A 229 11.09 21.48 2.36
CA ASN A 229 11.06 21.69 3.81
C ASN A 229 11.50 20.42 4.56
N GLN A 230 12.67 19.89 4.18
CA GLN A 230 13.17 18.60 4.65
C GLN A 230 13.35 18.53 6.17
N ALA A 231 13.77 19.63 6.80
CA ALA A 231 13.97 19.66 8.24
C ALA A 231 12.64 19.40 8.99
N GLN A 232 11.54 20.02 8.53
CA GLN A 232 10.22 19.81 9.12
C GLN A 232 9.68 18.39 8.83
N ALA A 233 9.87 17.90 7.61
CA ALA A 233 9.51 16.53 7.24
C ALA A 233 10.20 15.50 8.16
N VAL A 234 11.51 15.64 8.37
CA VAL A 234 12.29 14.78 9.28
C VAL A 234 11.80 14.90 10.72
N ALA A 235 11.56 16.14 11.21
CA ALA A 235 11.07 16.36 12.58
C ALA A 235 9.71 15.69 12.80
N ASN A 236 8.77 15.84 11.87
CA ASN A 236 7.45 15.19 11.92
C ASN A 236 7.56 13.67 11.83
N HIS A 237 8.39 13.15 10.94
CA HIS A 237 8.63 11.73 10.79
C HIS A 237 9.16 11.10 12.09
N LEU A 238 10.19 11.71 12.69
CA LEU A 238 10.77 11.21 13.95
C LEU A 238 9.80 11.33 15.12
N LYS A 239 8.97 12.38 15.16
CA LYS A 239 7.93 12.56 16.19
C LYS A 239 6.94 11.39 16.22
N TYR A 240 6.55 10.87 15.06
CA TYR A 240 5.55 9.79 14.95
C TYR A 240 6.15 8.42 14.67
N LEU A 241 7.49 8.31 14.66
CA LEU A 241 8.19 7.05 14.35
C LEU A 241 7.77 5.90 15.26
N LYS A 242 7.57 6.18 16.56
CA LYS A 242 7.11 5.16 17.50
C LYS A 242 5.73 4.60 17.09
N LEU A 243 4.77 5.45 16.75
CA LEU A 243 3.46 5.02 16.30
C LEU A 243 3.55 4.23 14.99
N MET A 244 4.37 4.68 14.02
CA MET A 244 4.61 3.94 12.77
C MET A 244 5.11 2.52 13.05
N ASN A 245 6.03 2.34 14.00
CA ASN A 245 6.55 1.03 14.39
C ASN A 245 5.50 0.19 15.13
N ASP A 246 4.74 0.79 16.05
CA ASP A 246 3.73 0.08 16.84
C ASP A 246 2.53 -0.38 15.99
N LEU A 247 2.29 0.23 14.82
CA LEU A 247 1.36 -0.29 13.81
C LEU A 247 1.84 -1.59 13.14
N PHE A 248 3.05 -2.05 13.45
CA PHE A 248 3.63 -3.32 13.00
C PHE A 248 4.13 -4.19 14.16
N ILE A 249 3.72 -3.89 15.40
CA ILE A 249 4.09 -4.69 16.61
C ILE A 249 3.54 -6.12 16.52
N GLU A 250 2.44 -6.31 15.79
CA GLU A 250 1.94 -7.58 15.30
C GLU A 250 1.77 -7.54 13.77
N VAL A 251 1.33 -8.64 13.20
CA VAL A 251 1.16 -8.73 11.74
C VAL A 251 0.13 -7.70 11.26
N ASN A 252 0.54 -6.79 10.37
CA ASN A 252 -0.39 -5.87 9.68
C ASN A 252 -1.41 -6.68 8.83
N PRO A 253 -2.74 -6.41 8.95
CA PRO A 253 -3.38 -5.19 9.48
C PRO A 253 -3.90 -5.25 10.93
N ILE A 254 -3.51 -6.22 11.74
CA ILE A 254 -4.03 -6.36 13.12
C ILE A 254 -3.86 -5.05 13.92
N PRO A 255 -2.65 -4.45 14.03
CA PRO A 255 -2.50 -3.22 14.82
C PRO A 255 -3.23 -2.03 14.23
N VAL A 256 -3.22 -1.84 12.91
CA VAL A 256 -3.87 -0.67 12.31
C VAL A 256 -5.39 -0.70 12.46
N LYS A 257 -6.05 -1.86 12.29
CA LYS A 257 -7.50 -1.97 12.54
C LYS A 257 -7.82 -1.83 14.03
N SER A 258 -6.99 -2.38 14.91
CA SER A 258 -7.13 -2.17 16.36
C SER A 258 -7.00 -0.69 16.73
N ALA A 259 -6.02 0.04 16.18
CA ALA A 259 -5.86 1.48 16.36
C ALA A 259 -7.10 2.25 15.90
N MET A 260 -7.61 1.96 14.71
CA MET A 260 -8.78 2.64 14.14
C MET A 260 -10.04 2.38 14.98
N ASN A 261 -10.24 1.16 15.49
CA ASN A 261 -11.34 0.85 16.42
C ASN A 261 -11.17 1.60 17.76
N MET A 262 -9.96 1.68 18.31
CA MET A 262 -9.68 2.48 19.52
C MET A 262 -9.98 3.96 19.31
N MET A 263 -9.79 4.48 18.10
CA MET A 263 -10.13 5.86 17.69
C MET A 263 -11.63 6.08 17.43
N GLY A 264 -12.46 5.05 17.53
CA GLY A 264 -13.90 5.13 17.29
C GLY A 264 -14.32 5.11 15.82
N LEU A 265 -13.44 4.65 14.92
CA LEU A 265 -13.74 4.56 13.48
C LEU A 265 -14.55 3.31 13.10
N ASN A 266 -14.81 2.40 14.05
CA ASN A 266 -15.69 1.25 13.94
C ASN A 266 -15.44 0.37 12.69
N VAL A 267 -14.16 0.09 12.41
CA VAL A 267 -13.75 -0.67 11.22
C VAL A 267 -14.01 -2.18 11.34
N GLY A 268 -14.50 -2.62 12.50
CA GLY A 268 -14.87 -4.00 12.75
C GLY A 268 -13.69 -4.96 12.94
N PRO A 269 -13.96 -6.28 12.96
CA PRO A 269 -12.97 -7.31 13.20
C PRO A 269 -12.07 -7.55 12.00
N MET A 270 -11.02 -8.37 12.18
CA MET A 270 -10.29 -9.06 11.12
C MET A 270 -10.99 -10.36 10.76
N ARG A 271 -10.73 -10.86 9.55
CA ARG A 271 -11.12 -12.22 9.15
C ARG A 271 -10.00 -13.22 9.45
N LEU A 272 -10.35 -14.42 9.88
CA LEU A 272 -9.36 -15.49 10.01
C LEU A 272 -8.58 -15.70 8.70
N PRO A 273 -7.25 -15.97 8.77
CA PRO A 273 -6.48 -16.39 9.95
C PRO A 273 -6.02 -15.27 10.88
N LEU A 274 -6.35 -14.01 10.60
CA LEU A 274 -6.07 -12.91 11.51
C LEU A 274 -7.16 -12.83 12.59
N CYS A 275 -6.76 -12.41 13.78
CA CYS A 275 -7.65 -12.28 14.94
C CYS A 275 -7.27 -11.05 15.76
N GLU A 276 -7.93 -10.87 16.89
CA GLU A 276 -7.73 -9.73 17.78
C GLU A 276 -6.28 -9.68 18.27
N MET A 277 -5.80 -8.45 18.41
CA MET A 277 -4.50 -8.13 18.96
C MET A 277 -4.40 -8.55 20.44
N SER A 278 -3.24 -9.02 20.89
CA SER A 278 -3.00 -9.35 22.28
C SER A 278 -3.21 -8.15 23.21
N GLU A 279 -3.67 -8.39 24.45
CA GLU A 279 -3.93 -7.31 25.43
C GLU A 279 -2.65 -6.50 25.73
N GLU A 280 -1.50 -7.18 25.80
CA GLU A 280 -0.20 -6.53 26.01
C GLU A 280 0.10 -5.52 24.89
N HIS A 281 -0.02 -5.94 23.64
CA HIS A 281 0.24 -5.05 22.50
C HIS A 281 -0.83 -4.00 22.31
N GLN A 282 -2.10 -4.27 22.66
CA GLN A 282 -3.14 -3.25 22.70
C GLN A 282 -2.81 -2.12 23.68
N ALA A 283 -2.22 -2.45 24.85
CA ALA A 283 -1.80 -1.43 25.81
C ALA A 283 -0.66 -0.55 25.26
N VAL A 284 0.32 -1.15 24.58
CA VAL A 284 1.41 -0.42 23.90
C VAL A 284 0.85 0.50 22.81
N LEU A 285 0.00 -0.02 21.93
CA LEU A 285 -0.59 0.73 20.82
C LEU A 285 -1.45 1.89 21.35
N ARG A 286 -2.25 1.66 22.39
CA ARG A 286 -3.07 2.71 23.04
C ARG A 286 -2.20 3.84 23.57
N ALA A 287 -1.09 3.52 24.23
CA ALA A 287 -0.15 4.54 24.72
C ALA A 287 0.43 5.38 23.57
N SER A 288 0.78 4.76 22.45
CA SER A 288 1.28 5.47 21.28
C SER A 288 0.22 6.36 20.60
N LEU A 289 -1.04 5.93 20.59
CA LEU A 289 -2.15 6.75 20.10
C LEU A 289 -2.39 7.96 21.02
N GLN A 290 -2.31 7.78 22.34
CA GLN A 290 -2.40 8.89 23.32
C GLN A 290 -1.24 9.88 23.15
N GLU A 291 -0.01 9.41 23.01
CA GLU A 291 1.17 10.25 22.76
C GLU A 291 1.03 11.03 21.45
N ALA A 292 0.41 10.44 20.43
CA ALA A 292 0.11 11.11 19.17
C ALA A 292 -1.09 12.06 19.22
N GLY A 293 -1.85 12.10 20.33
CA GLY A 293 -3.04 12.94 20.50
C GLY A 293 -4.28 12.43 19.73
N LEU A 294 -4.38 11.14 19.57
CA LEU A 294 -5.47 10.47 18.85
C LEU A 294 -6.51 9.80 19.77
N LEU A 295 -6.20 9.73 21.07
CA LEU A 295 -7.09 9.27 22.15
C LEU A 295 -7.10 10.25 23.31
#